data_76f41247182279a84b700742018034e6
#
_entry.id   76f41247182279a84b700742018034e6
#
_cell.length_a   1.000
_cell.length_b   1.000
_cell.length_c   1.000
_cell.angle_alpha   90.00
_cell.angle_beta   90.00
_cell.angle_gamma   90.00
#
_symmetry.space_group_name_H-M   'P 1'
#
loop_
_entity.id
_entity.type
_entity.pdbx_description
1 polymer ?
#
loop_
_entity_poly.entity_id
_entity_poly.type
_entity_poly.pdbx_seq_one_letter_code
_entity_poly.pdbx_strand_id
1 'polypeptide(L)'
;MPFRKDHLRLVTDAGAALDIGWDYGTPYSLDPINGVNVDLQTAQGVNQIGNTVEKQSVAGVSRDLIIHCHSPHGDADAALLLEKLPYFTSGTMYFEDKYFCRFVLSKTPYTKSIHPYPVLDMMFFCPKPFWYDLTAQSFCINGFVPSFRLPVNYSKPHRFGVRTSFGWQNAVNPGALAVPFTATLKSDGAVVNPCVLNIITGQSIRILTTLTPGQVIEIYRTTTDKLAVKRTEDGTEENIFSLLDEDSDLLELAPGDNLLKATADSGETLLQVTVQFYPMVSGILPEVIA
;
A
#
# COMPACT_ATOMS: atom_id res chain seq x y z
N MET A 1 27.20 -11.74 -18.77
CA MET A 1 25.74 -11.63 -18.52
C MET A 1 25.58 -10.71 -17.35
N PRO A 2 24.72 -9.68 -17.41
CA PRO A 2 24.45 -8.87 -16.25
C PRO A 2 23.82 -9.78 -15.17
N PHE A 3 24.35 -9.72 -13.95
CA PHE A 3 23.80 -10.44 -12.82
C PHE A 3 22.47 -9.78 -12.43
N ARG A 4 21.43 -10.59 -12.25
CA ARG A 4 20.17 -10.13 -11.65
C ARG A 4 20.32 -10.18 -10.14
N LYS A 5 19.96 -9.10 -9.47
CA LYS A 5 19.76 -9.09 -8.02
C LYS A 5 18.32 -9.52 -7.77
N ASP A 6 18.11 -10.71 -7.24
CA ASP A 6 16.79 -11.15 -6.81
C ASP A 6 16.80 -11.21 -5.26
N HIS A 7 16.53 -10.08 -4.63
CA HIS A 7 16.41 -10.00 -3.18
C HIS A 7 14.95 -10.02 -2.75
N LEU A 8 14.58 -11.02 -1.96
CA LEU A 8 13.29 -11.12 -1.31
C LEU A 8 13.48 -11.12 0.20
N ARG A 9 12.89 -10.16 0.87
CA ARG A 9 12.83 -10.10 2.33
C ARG A 9 11.43 -10.43 2.80
N LEU A 10 11.30 -11.41 3.65
CA LEU A 10 10.06 -11.80 4.31
C LEU A 10 10.07 -11.27 5.74
N VAL A 11 9.03 -10.53 6.12
CA VAL A 11 8.83 -10.06 7.50
C VAL A 11 7.49 -10.58 7.98
N THR A 12 7.51 -11.46 8.97
CA THR A 12 6.28 -12.03 9.53
C THR A 12 5.61 -11.04 10.49
N ASP A 13 4.30 -11.17 10.69
CA ASP A 13 3.57 -10.34 11.65
C ASP A 13 4.02 -10.60 13.11
N ALA A 14 4.69 -11.73 13.36
CA ALA A 14 5.34 -12.04 14.64
C ALA A 14 6.74 -11.37 14.81
N GLY A 15 7.21 -10.62 13.79
CA GLY A 15 8.48 -9.89 13.82
C GLY A 15 9.70 -10.69 13.37
N ALA A 16 9.55 -11.94 12.91
CA ALA A 16 10.66 -12.67 12.31
C ALA A 16 10.97 -12.13 10.91
N ALA A 17 12.25 -11.91 10.62
CA ALA A 17 12.72 -11.49 9.31
C ALA A 17 13.60 -12.56 8.68
N LEU A 18 13.47 -12.71 7.36
CA LEU A 18 14.23 -13.65 6.54
C LEU A 18 14.59 -12.98 5.22
N ASP A 19 15.90 -12.95 4.92
CA ASP A 19 16.42 -12.43 3.67
C ASP A 19 16.81 -13.60 2.75
N ILE A 20 16.39 -13.54 1.48
CA ILE A 20 16.63 -14.53 0.45
C ILE A 20 17.22 -13.79 -0.75
N GLY A 21 18.44 -14.17 -1.18
CA GLY A 21 19.10 -13.57 -2.32
C GLY A 21 20.60 -13.82 -2.27
N TRP A 22 21.14 -14.42 -3.32
CA TRP A 22 22.56 -14.82 -3.36
C TRP A 22 23.51 -13.63 -3.21
N ASP A 23 23.19 -12.49 -3.82
CA ASP A 23 24.04 -11.29 -3.82
C ASP A 23 24.05 -10.53 -2.47
N TYR A 24 23.20 -10.92 -1.52
CA TYR A 24 23.09 -10.30 -0.19
C TYR A 24 23.84 -11.08 0.89
N GLY A 25 24.75 -12.00 0.49
CA GLY A 25 25.53 -12.79 1.45
C GLY A 25 24.71 -13.84 2.20
N THR A 26 23.50 -14.13 1.74
CA THR A 26 22.67 -15.21 2.26
C THR A 26 22.98 -16.52 1.54
N PRO A 27 22.84 -17.68 2.22
CA PRO A 27 23.07 -18.98 1.56
C PRO A 27 21.90 -19.41 0.66
N TYR A 28 20.98 -18.51 0.34
CA TYR A 28 19.73 -18.81 -0.35
C TYR A 28 19.66 -18.16 -1.72
N SER A 29 19.14 -18.87 -2.71
CA SER A 29 18.66 -18.30 -3.96
C SER A 29 17.21 -18.65 -4.20
N LEU A 30 16.52 -17.85 -5.02
CA LEU A 30 15.10 -17.92 -5.28
C LEU A 30 14.86 -18.17 -6.78
N ASP A 31 13.89 -19.03 -7.11
CA ASP A 31 13.35 -19.10 -8.45
C ASP A 31 12.44 -17.89 -8.75
N PRO A 32 12.24 -17.51 -10.03
CA PRO A 32 11.38 -16.40 -10.40
C PRO A 32 9.97 -16.52 -9.80
N ILE A 33 9.46 -15.43 -9.23
CA ILE A 33 8.13 -15.36 -8.64
C ILE A 33 7.08 -15.30 -9.76
N ASN A 34 6.02 -16.10 -9.63
CA ASN A 34 4.93 -16.16 -10.59
C ASN A 34 4.19 -14.83 -10.74
N GLY A 35 3.77 -14.52 -11.97
CA GLY A 35 2.88 -13.40 -12.29
C GLY A 35 1.46 -13.60 -11.77
N VAL A 36 0.58 -12.65 -12.10
CA VAL A 36 -0.84 -12.67 -11.75
C VAL A 36 -1.66 -13.06 -12.97
N ASN A 37 -2.59 -13.99 -12.80
CA ASN A 37 -3.54 -14.36 -13.83
C ASN A 37 -4.78 -13.47 -13.74
N VAL A 38 -5.31 -13.07 -14.91
CA VAL A 38 -6.58 -12.36 -15.04
C VAL A 38 -7.66 -13.35 -15.45
N ASP A 39 -8.70 -13.47 -14.64
CA ASP A 39 -9.86 -14.28 -14.98
C ASP A 39 -10.76 -13.52 -15.96
N LEU A 40 -11.02 -14.13 -17.11
CA LEU A 40 -11.84 -13.56 -18.18
C LEU A 40 -13.15 -14.33 -18.29
N GLN A 41 -14.27 -13.64 -18.14
CA GLN A 41 -15.57 -14.16 -18.55
C GLN A 41 -15.83 -13.72 -19.99
N THR A 42 -16.00 -14.69 -20.88
CA THR A 42 -16.21 -14.42 -22.31
C THR A 42 -17.51 -15.04 -22.79
N ALA A 43 -18.20 -14.36 -23.69
CA ALA A 43 -19.35 -14.89 -24.42
C ALA A 43 -19.08 -14.89 -25.92
N GLN A 44 -19.70 -15.83 -26.64
CA GLN A 44 -19.67 -15.90 -28.09
C GLN A 44 -21.09 -15.81 -28.65
N GLY A 45 -21.33 -14.78 -29.43
CA GLY A 45 -22.62 -14.65 -30.16
C GLY A 45 -22.76 -15.63 -31.31
N VAL A 46 -24.00 -15.85 -31.74
CA VAL A 46 -24.29 -16.66 -32.93
C VAL A 46 -23.66 -16.02 -34.16
N ASN A 47 -22.84 -16.77 -34.90
CA ASN A 47 -22.06 -16.32 -36.06
C ASN A 47 -20.96 -15.28 -35.76
N GLN A 48 -20.56 -15.11 -34.51
CA GLN A 48 -19.43 -14.27 -34.13
C GLN A 48 -18.11 -15.02 -34.31
N ILE A 49 -17.12 -14.39 -34.94
CA ILE A 49 -15.74 -14.87 -34.98
C ILE A 49 -15.02 -14.30 -33.76
N GLY A 50 -14.53 -15.19 -32.88
CA GLY A 50 -13.90 -14.81 -31.60
C GLY A 50 -14.91 -14.63 -30.46
N ASN A 51 -14.42 -14.22 -29.29
CA ASN A 51 -15.21 -14.03 -28.08
C ASN A 51 -15.27 -12.56 -27.68
N THR A 52 -16.37 -12.14 -27.09
CA THR A 52 -16.48 -10.84 -26.40
C THR A 52 -16.12 -11.06 -24.94
N VAL A 53 -15.26 -10.21 -24.39
CA VAL A 53 -14.94 -10.22 -22.95
C VAL A 53 -16.05 -9.45 -22.22
N GLU A 54 -16.82 -10.16 -21.38
CA GLU A 54 -17.92 -9.57 -20.61
C GLU A 54 -17.45 -9.04 -19.27
N LYS A 55 -16.51 -9.76 -18.62
CA LYS A 55 -15.99 -9.38 -17.31
C LYS A 55 -14.53 -9.79 -17.17
N GLN A 56 -13.78 -8.94 -16.47
CA GLN A 56 -12.41 -9.21 -16.05
C GLN A 56 -12.34 -9.11 -14.53
N SER A 57 -11.66 -10.04 -13.88
CA SER A 57 -11.42 -10.03 -12.45
C SER A 57 -10.05 -10.60 -12.14
N VAL A 58 -9.49 -10.15 -11.02
CA VAL A 58 -8.22 -10.66 -10.50
C VAL A 58 -8.48 -11.15 -9.09
N ALA A 59 -8.34 -12.46 -8.90
CA ALA A 59 -8.46 -13.09 -7.59
C ALA A 59 -7.13 -13.00 -6.82
N GLY A 60 -7.15 -13.33 -5.52
CA GLY A 60 -5.93 -13.55 -4.77
C GLY A 60 -5.09 -14.64 -5.44
N VAL A 61 -3.77 -14.49 -5.44
CA VAL A 61 -2.85 -15.39 -6.14
C VAL A 61 -2.02 -16.21 -5.16
N SER A 62 -1.86 -17.50 -5.48
CA SER A 62 -0.87 -18.35 -4.82
C SER A 62 0.46 -18.23 -5.56
N ARG A 63 1.52 -17.91 -4.81
CA ARG A 63 2.88 -17.79 -5.32
C ARG A 63 3.72 -18.93 -4.78
N ASP A 64 4.24 -19.75 -5.67
CA ASP A 64 5.21 -20.79 -5.31
C ASP A 64 6.57 -20.12 -5.12
N LEU A 65 7.18 -20.36 -3.95
CA LEU A 65 8.54 -19.97 -3.66
C LEU A 65 9.40 -21.24 -3.56
N ILE A 66 10.34 -21.34 -4.49
CA ILE A 66 11.33 -22.42 -4.49
C ILE A 66 12.67 -21.80 -4.08
N ILE A 67 13.16 -22.22 -2.92
CA ILE A 67 14.40 -21.69 -2.33
C ILE A 67 15.48 -22.78 -2.38
N HIS A 68 16.60 -22.43 -2.97
CA HIS A 68 17.78 -23.31 -3.03
C HIS A 68 18.77 -22.90 -1.94
N CYS A 69 19.17 -23.86 -1.10
CA CYS A 69 20.19 -23.67 -0.08
C CYS A 69 21.55 -24.04 -0.65
N HIS A 70 22.48 -23.09 -0.75
CA HIS A 70 23.78 -23.27 -1.37
C HIS A 70 24.94 -23.42 -0.37
N SER A 71 24.64 -23.40 0.93
CA SER A 71 25.64 -23.55 1.97
C SER A 71 26.07 -25.03 2.12
N PRO A 72 27.32 -25.32 2.49
CA PRO A 72 27.72 -26.67 2.91
C PRO A 72 26.98 -27.16 4.17
N HIS A 73 26.28 -26.25 4.87
CA HIS A 73 25.41 -26.52 6.00
C HIS A 73 23.92 -26.43 5.63
N GLY A 74 23.55 -26.81 4.43
CA GLY A 74 22.21 -26.64 3.86
C GLY A 74 21.08 -27.20 4.72
N ASP A 75 21.29 -28.28 5.45
CA ASP A 75 20.29 -28.85 6.36
C ASP A 75 20.00 -27.92 7.55
N ALA A 76 21.04 -27.27 8.10
CA ALA A 76 20.87 -26.28 9.18
C ALA A 76 20.16 -25.02 8.70
N ASP A 77 20.52 -24.57 7.49
CA ASP A 77 19.88 -23.40 6.86
C ASP A 77 18.43 -23.70 6.51
N ALA A 78 18.12 -24.90 6.01
CA ALA A 78 16.76 -25.34 5.80
C ALA A 78 15.95 -25.42 7.12
N ALA A 79 16.54 -25.95 8.18
CA ALA A 79 15.92 -25.97 9.50
C ALA A 79 15.59 -24.59 10.04
N LEU A 80 16.48 -23.60 9.85
CA LEU A 80 16.26 -22.22 10.22
C LEU A 80 15.08 -21.58 9.46
N LEU A 81 14.93 -21.89 8.17
CA LEU A 81 13.79 -21.44 7.39
C LEU A 81 12.47 -22.02 7.90
N LEU A 82 12.47 -23.32 8.22
CA LEU A 82 11.29 -24.01 8.79
C LEU A 82 10.90 -23.42 10.14
N GLU A 83 11.86 -23.08 10.99
CA GLU A 83 11.64 -22.45 12.30
C GLU A 83 11.02 -21.05 12.17
N LYS A 84 11.49 -20.24 11.21
CA LYS A 84 10.99 -18.87 10.99
C LYS A 84 9.62 -18.79 10.32
N LEU A 85 9.18 -19.84 9.63
CA LEU A 85 7.93 -19.90 8.88
C LEU A 85 7.01 -21.02 9.38
N PRO A 86 6.55 -20.99 10.65
CA PRO A 86 5.63 -21.96 11.19
C PRO A 86 4.24 -21.90 10.53
N TYR A 87 3.36 -22.84 10.87
CA TYR A 87 1.97 -22.83 10.44
C TYR A 87 1.27 -21.51 10.81
N PHE A 88 0.34 -21.07 9.98
CA PHE A 88 -0.44 -19.84 10.15
C PHE A 88 0.39 -18.54 10.09
N THR A 89 1.58 -18.59 9.53
CA THR A 89 2.39 -17.39 9.32
C THR A 89 1.74 -16.47 8.30
N SER A 90 1.59 -15.22 8.66
CA SER A 90 1.27 -14.10 7.78
C SER A 90 2.34 -13.03 7.88
N GLY A 91 2.44 -12.18 6.87
CA GLY A 91 3.45 -11.15 6.86
C GLY A 91 3.46 -10.31 5.59
N THR A 92 4.56 -9.62 5.40
CA THR A 92 4.83 -8.81 4.22
C THR A 92 6.11 -9.30 3.56
N MET A 93 6.04 -9.52 2.26
CA MET A 93 7.22 -9.76 1.44
C MET A 93 7.65 -8.46 0.76
N TYR A 94 8.94 -8.19 0.79
CA TYR A 94 9.57 -7.05 0.13
C TYR A 94 10.49 -7.57 -0.97
N PHE A 95 10.32 -7.03 -2.17
CA PHE A 95 11.17 -7.38 -3.31
C PHE A 95 12.04 -6.19 -3.67
N GLU A 96 13.37 -6.42 -3.73
CA GLU A 96 14.40 -5.41 -4.05
C GLU A 96 14.33 -4.14 -3.15
N ASP A 97 13.83 -4.25 -1.92
CA ASP A 97 13.57 -3.11 -1.03
C ASP A 97 12.77 -1.97 -1.70
N LYS A 98 12.08 -2.27 -2.78
CA LYS A 98 11.33 -1.33 -3.59
C LYS A 98 9.84 -1.63 -3.63
N TYR A 99 9.48 -2.90 -3.62
CA TYR A 99 8.10 -3.34 -3.72
C TYR A 99 7.71 -4.18 -2.52
N PHE A 100 6.44 -4.11 -2.13
CA PHE A 100 5.92 -4.99 -1.08
C PHE A 100 4.58 -5.60 -1.45
N CYS A 101 4.29 -6.77 -0.87
CA CYS A 101 3.04 -7.48 -1.00
C CYS A 101 2.73 -8.23 0.30
N ARG A 102 1.47 -8.24 0.73
CA ARG A 102 1.03 -9.04 1.90
C ARG A 102 0.87 -10.50 1.50
N PHE A 103 1.26 -11.40 2.41
CA PHE A 103 1.11 -12.83 2.21
C PHE A 103 0.55 -13.55 3.44
N VAL A 104 -0.01 -14.71 3.20
CA VAL A 104 -0.34 -15.72 4.19
C VAL A 104 0.27 -17.05 3.72
N LEU A 105 0.99 -17.74 4.60
CA LEU A 105 1.58 -19.04 4.26
C LEU A 105 0.45 -20.06 4.03
N SER A 106 0.30 -20.52 2.80
CA SER A 106 -0.72 -21.51 2.41
C SER A 106 -0.18 -22.94 2.38
N LYS A 107 1.13 -23.10 2.19
CA LYS A 107 1.85 -24.37 2.23
C LYS A 107 3.16 -24.16 2.96
N THR A 108 3.35 -24.88 4.04
CA THR A 108 4.60 -24.84 4.81
C THR A 108 5.77 -25.33 3.99
N PRO A 109 6.98 -24.82 4.25
CA PRO A 109 8.18 -25.30 3.57
C PRO A 109 8.32 -26.81 3.72
N TYR A 110 8.60 -27.52 2.63
CA TYR A 110 9.01 -28.91 2.66
C TYR A 110 10.24 -29.11 1.79
N THR A 111 11.06 -30.06 2.16
CA THR A 111 12.29 -30.38 1.43
C THR A 111 11.97 -31.18 0.18
N LYS A 112 12.24 -30.63 -1.00
CA LYS A 112 12.03 -31.26 -2.29
C LYS A 112 13.23 -32.14 -2.71
N SER A 113 14.43 -31.81 -2.22
CA SER A 113 15.68 -32.55 -2.45
C SER A 113 16.54 -32.54 -1.19
N ILE A 114 17.19 -33.65 -0.85
CA ILE A 114 17.79 -33.86 0.47
C ILE A 114 19.32 -33.65 0.49
N HIS A 115 20.06 -33.78 -0.60
CA HIS A 115 21.54 -33.68 -0.51
C HIS A 115 22.22 -33.31 -1.83
N PRO A 116 23.35 -32.59 -1.80
CA PRO A 116 23.99 -31.87 -0.68
C PRO A 116 23.41 -30.47 -0.47
N TYR A 117 22.51 -30.02 -1.36
CA TYR A 117 21.91 -28.70 -1.37
C TYR A 117 20.38 -28.82 -1.32
N PRO A 118 19.75 -28.70 -0.13
CA PRO A 118 18.31 -28.81 -0.02
C PRO A 118 17.59 -27.77 -0.85
N VAL A 119 16.51 -28.18 -1.48
CA VAL A 119 15.58 -27.29 -2.17
C VAL A 119 14.27 -27.29 -1.37
N LEU A 120 13.87 -26.14 -0.90
CA LEU A 120 12.62 -25.94 -0.17
C LEU A 120 11.55 -25.40 -1.11
N ASP A 121 10.39 -26.00 -1.05
CA ASP A 121 9.20 -25.58 -1.77
C ASP A 121 8.14 -25.14 -0.77
N MET A 122 7.62 -23.93 -0.93
CA MET A 122 6.57 -23.35 -0.11
C MET A 122 5.61 -22.53 -0.95
N MET A 123 4.42 -22.27 -0.44
CA MET A 123 3.42 -21.49 -1.17
C MET A 123 2.87 -20.39 -0.28
N PHE A 124 2.85 -19.17 -0.81
CA PHE A 124 2.25 -18.01 -0.20
C PHE A 124 0.99 -17.60 -0.95
N PHE A 125 -0.09 -17.45 -0.23
CA PHE A 125 -1.31 -16.86 -0.75
C PHE A 125 -1.25 -15.34 -0.54
N CYS A 126 -1.36 -14.57 -1.63
CA CYS A 126 -1.45 -13.12 -1.61
C CYS A 126 -2.91 -12.71 -1.85
N PRO A 127 -3.65 -12.29 -0.81
CA PRO A 127 -5.05 -11.89 -0.96
C PRO A 127 -5.24 -10.73 -1.94
N LYS A 128 -4.28 -9.81 -1.93
CA LYS A 128 -4.14 -8.74 -2.94
C LYS A 128 -2.93 -9.09 -3.81
N PRO A 129 -3.15 -9.50 -5.08
CA PRO A 129 -2.10 -10.08 -5.91
C PRO A 129 -1.09 -9.08 -6.44
N PHE A 130 -1.33 -7.80 -6.24
CA PHE A 130 -0.51 -6.72 -6.76
C PHE A 130 0.66 -6.39 -5.83
N TRP A 131 1.72 -5.85 -6.42
CA TRP A 131 2.82 -5.27 -5.70
C TRP A 131 2.59 -3.77 -5.50
N TYR A 132 2.97 -3.27 -4.33
CA TYR A 132 2.91 -1.85 -4.00
C TYR A 132 4.32 -1.28 -4.02
N ASP A 133 4.50 -0.08 -4.58
CA ASP A 133 5.74 0.66 -4.44
C ASP A 133 5.95 1.03 -2.97
N LEU A 134 7.13 0.79 -2.42
CA LEU A 134 7.45 1.11 -1.02
C LEU A 134 7.50 2.63 -0.78
N THR A 135 7.68 3.42 -1.85
CA THR A 135 7.69 4.87 -1.79
C THR A 135 6.27 5.41 -1.69
N ALA A 136 5.84 5.71 -0.47
CA ALA A 136 4.54 6.35 -0.25
C ALA A 136 4.49 7.72 -0.95
N GLN A 137 3.40 7.97 -1.66
CA GLN A 137 3.06 9.30 -2.15
C GLN A 137 2.21 10.00 -1.09
N SER A 138 2.56 11.26 -0.80
CA SER A 138 1.83 12.05 0.20
C SER A 138 1.68 13.49 -0.27
N PHE A 139 0.50 14.06 -0.08
CA PHE A 139 0.22 15.46 -0.36
C PHE A 139 -0.81 16.01 0.63
N CYS A 140 -0.83 17.34 0.77
CA CYS A 140 -1.71 18.02 1.71
C CYS A 140 -2.65 18.99 0.99
N ILE A 141 -3.94 18.89 1.28
CA ILE A 141 -4.97 19.83 0.82
C ILE A 141 -5.16 20.89 1.91
N ASN A 142 -5.22 22.17 1.56
CA ASN A 142 -5.33 23.30 2.49
C ASN A 142 -4.17 23.37 3.51
N GLY A 143 -2.97 22.95 3.10
CA GLY A 143 -1.79 22.98 3.96
C GLY A 143 -1.08 24.33 4.02
N PHE A 144 -0.03 24.40 4.83
CA PHE A 144 0.89 25.54 4.85
C PHE A 144 2.02 25.33 3.85
N VAL A 145 2.25 26.33 2.99
CA VAL A 145 3.48 26.41 2.21
C VAL A 145 4.51 27.16 3.04
N PRO A 146 5.63 26.52 3.44
CA PRO A 146 6.67 27.20 4.16
C PRO A 146 7.28 28.29 3.28
N SER A 147 7.34 29.53 3.79
CA SER A 147 7.92 30.69 3.09
C SER A 147 9.23 31.14 3.71
N PHE A 148 9.82 30.29 4.58
CA PHE A 148 11.07 30.59 5.26
C PHE A 148 12.26 30.44 4.30
N ARG A 149 13.09 31.50 4.17
CA ARG A 149 14.35 31.49 3.41
C ARG A 149 15.47 32.05 4.25
N LEU A 150 16.61 31.41 4.26
CA LEU A 150 17.85 31.92 4.86
C LEU A 150 18.67 32.63 3.77
N PRO A 151 19.39 33.76 4.11
CA PRO A 151 19.47 34.44 5.40
C PRO A 151 18.25 35.32 5.71
N VAL A 152 17.87 35.40 6.99
CA VAL A 152 16.73 36.21 7.47
C VAL A 152 17.23 37.51 8.08
N ASN A 153 16.64 38.64 7.66
CA ASN A 153 16.85 39.92 8.31
C ASN A 153 15.66 40.21 9.23
N TYR A 154 15.89 40.19 10.53
CA TYR A 154 14.85 40.36 11.57
C TYR A 154 14.33 41.80 11.74
N SER A 155 14.74 42.75 10.89
CA SER A 155 14.28 44.16 10.97
C SER A 155 12.85 44.39 10.52
N LYS A 156 12.15 43.36 9.99
CA LYS A 156 10.74 43.43 9.53
C LYS A 156 9.98 42.20 9.96
N PRO A 157 8.63 42.24 10.11
CA PRO A 157 7.81 41.08 10.34
C PRO A 157 8.00 40.05 9.21
N HIS A 158 8.35 38.83 9.54
CA HIS A 158 8.54 37.76 8.57
C HIS A 158 7.35 36.77 8.62
N ARG A 159 6.89 36.39 7.42
CA ARG A 159 5.93 35.28 7.29
C ARG A 159 6.69 33.97 7.19
N PHE A 160 6.48 33.09 8.13
CA PHE A 160 7.11 31.76 8.13
C PHE A 160 6.40 30.77 7.21
N GLY A 161 5.17 31.08 6.80
CA GLY A 161 4.39 30.29 5.86
C GLY A 161 3.15 31.04 5.39
N VAL A 162 2.60 30.61 4.29
CA VAL A 162 1.32 31.07 3.76
C VAL A 162 0.41 29.86 3.71
N ARG A 163 -0.81 29.98 4.27
CA ARG A 163 -1.83 28.98 4.11
C ARG A 163 -2.34 29.05 2.67
N THR A 164 -2.20 27.95 1.94
CA THR A 164 -2.80 27.82 0.61
C THR A 164 -4.20 27.26 0.77
N SER A 165 -5.19 28.08 0.52
CA SER A 165 -6.60 27.69 0.51
C SER A 165 -7.10 27.43 -0.92
N PHE A 166 -6.33 26.66 -1.71
CA PHE A 166 -6.77 26.32 -3.07
C PHE A 166 -7.95 25.35 -3.10
N GLY A 167 -8.38 24.87 -1.94
CA GLY A 167 -9.55 24.01 -1.82
C GLY A 167 -9.42 22.62 -2.48
N TRP A 168 -8.48 22.43 -3.39
CA TRP A 168 -8.25 21.16 -4.09
C TRP A 168 -6.76 20.92 -4.39
N GLN A 169 -6.42 19.64 -4.55
CA GLN A 169 -5.07 19.19 -4.90
C GLN A 169 -5.17 18.06 -5.92
N ASN A 170 -4.29 18.05 -6.91
CA ASN A 170 -4.15 16.93 -7.82
C ASN A 170 -3.30 15.83 -7.18
N ALA A 171 -3.92 14.67 -6.95
CA ALA A 171 -3.28 13.44 -6.52
C ALA A 171 -2.97 12.59 -7.75
N VAL A 172 -1.73 12.63 -8.21
CA VAL A 172 -1.33 11.83 -9.37
C VAL A 172 -0.98 10.42 -8.89
N ASN A 173 -1.77 9.42 -9.30
CA ASN A 173 -1.44 8.03 -9.08
C ASN A 173 -0.60 7.51 -10.28
N PRO A 174 0.72 7.30 -10.10
CA PRO A 174 1.58 6.80 -11.18
C PRO A 174 1.43 5.29 -11.40
N GLY A 175 0.65 4.61 -10.55
CA GLY A 175 0.41 3.17 -10.64
C GLY A 175 -0.51 2.81 -11.81
N ALA A 176 -0.54 1.52 -12.13
CA ALA A 176 -1.37 0.98 -13.22
C ALA A 176 -2.84 0.73 -12.81
N LEU A 177 -3.14 0.77 -11.51
CA LEU A 177 -4.42 0.39 -10.94
C LEU A 177 -4.94 1.44 -9.97
N ALA A 178 -6.25 1.45 -9.74
CA ALA A 178 -6.85 2.25 -8.67
C ALA A 178 -6.33 1.77 -7.30
N VAL A 179 -6.01 2.71 -6.42
CA VAL A 179 -5.41 2.43 -5.13
C VAL A 179 -6.18 3.12 -4.01
N PRO A 180 -6.45 2.42 -2.90
CA PRO A 180 -6.98 3.05 -1.71
C PRO A 180 -5.93 3.98 -1.09
N PHE A 181 -6.40 5.00 -0.39
CA PHE A 181 -5.53 5.93 0.32
C PHE A 181 -5.92 6.06 1.79
N THR A 182 -5.01 6.56 2.59
CA THR A 182 -5.26 7.02 3.95
C THR A 182 -5.42 8.53 3.94
N ALA A 183 -6.51 9.04 4.51
CA ALA A 183 -6.71 10.47 4.70
C ALA A 183 -6.62 10.82 6.19
N THR A 184 -5.76 11.76 6.53
CA THR A 184 -5.61 12.30 7.88
C THR A 184 -6.15 13.72 7.89
N LEU A 185 -7.22 13.95 8.68
CA LEU A 185 -7.90 15.22 8.82
C LEU A 185 -7.48 15.88 10.14
N LYS A 186 -7.06 17.13 10.06
CA LYS A 186 -6.72 18.00 11.20
C LYS A 186 -7.38 19.35 11.04
N SER A 187 -7.55 20.09 12.14
CA SER A 187 -8.13 21.44 12.07
C SER A 187 -7.43 22.41 13.01
N ASP A 188 -7.39 23.69 12.62
CA ASP A 188 -6.91 24.78 13.45
C ASP A 188 -8.04 25.52 14.17
N GLY A 189 -9.28 25.07 14.03
CA GLY A 189 -10.49 25.58 14.66
C GLY A 189 -11.64 24.59 14.50
N ALA A 190 -12.85 24.95 14.89
CA ALA A 190 -13.99 24.07 14.74
C ALA A 190 -14.37 23.88 13.27
N VAL A 191 -14.44 22.62 12.82
CA VAL A 191 -14.84 22.21 11.46
C VAL A 191 -16.01 21.23 11.60
N VAL A 192 -17.15 21.57 10.99
CA VAL A 192 -18.36 20.76 11.06
C VAL A 192 -18.48 19.89 9.83
N ASN A 193 -18.69 18.59 10.02
CA ASN A 193 -18.90 17.58 9.00
C ASN A 193 -17.80 17.60 7.91
N PRO A 194 -16.53 17.36 8.30
CA PRO A 194 -15.42 17.35 7.32
C PRO A 194 -15.63 16.27 6.26
N CYS A 195 -15.26 16.59 5.02
CA CYS A 195 -15.49 15.75 3.87
C CYS A 195 -14.27 15.81 2.92
N VAL A 196 -13.94 14.67 2.33
CA VAL A 196 -12.98 14.54 1.22
C VAL A 196 -13.76 14.19 -0.03
N LEU A 197 -13.69 15.02 -1.05
CA LEU A 197 -14.41 14.91 -2.32
C LEU A 197 -13.42 14.70 -3.47
N ASN A 198 -13.67 13.74 -4.33
CA ASN A 198 -13.03 13.66 -5.65
C ASN A 198 -13.89 14.45 -6.66
N ILE A 199 -13.37 15.59 -7.13
CA ILE A 199 -14.09 16.49 -8.03
C ILE A 199 -14.38 15.82 -9.38
N ILE A 200 -13.51 14.92 -9.85
CA ILE A 200 -13.64 14.27 -11.15
C ILE A 200 -14.77 13.25 -11.14
N THR A 201 -14.82 12.41 -10.09
CA THR A 201 -15.82 11.32 -9.99
C THR A 201 -17.10 11.73 -9.27
N GLY A 202 -17.07 12.82 -8.51
CA GLY A 202 -18.15 13.24 -7.61
C GLY A 202 -18.27 12.43 -6.33
N GLN A 203 -17.44 11.41 -6.14
CA GLN A 203 -17.44 10.55 -4.96
C GLN A 203 -16.89 11.29 -3.74
N SER A 204 -17.44 11.03 -2.56
CA SER A 204 -17.04 11.71 -1.33
C SER A 204 -17.05 10.79 -0.11
N ILE A 205 -16.22 11.12 0.88
CA ILE A 205 -16.28 10.56 2.24
C ILE A 205 -16.52 11.71 3.20
N ARG A 206 -17.64 11.69 3.92
CA ARG A 206 -18.05 12.69 4.90
C ARG A 206 -18.19 12.07 6.28
N ILE A 207 -17.71 12.77 7.30
CA ILE A 207 -17.81 12.36 8.70
C ILE A 207 -18.75 13.33 9.43
N LEU A 208 -19.84 12.82 9.98
CA LEU A 208 -20.88 13.60 10.68
C LEU A 208 -20.43 13.92 12.11
N THR A 209 -19.47 14.83 12.25
CA THR A 209 -18.90 15.25 13.54
C THR A 209 -18.31 16.65 13.46
N THR A 210 -18.04 17.24 14.63
CA THR A 210 -17.26 18.47 14.71
C THR A 210 -15.82 18.13 15.07
N LEU A 211 -14.89 18.47 14.19
CA LEU A 211 -13.45 18.33 14.41
C LEU A 211 -12.91 19.61 15.04
N THR A 212 -12.24 19.48 16.18
CA THR A 212 -11.65 20.58 16.94
C THR A 212 -10.12 20.52 16.96
N PRO A 213 -9.41 21.62 17.27
CA PRO A 213 -7.96 21.61 17.39
C PRO A 213 -7.49 20.56 18.41
N GLY A 214 -6.42 19.82 18.06
CA GLY A 214 -5.88 18.73 18.88
C GLY A 214 -6.45 17.35 18.51
N GLN A 215 -7.61 17.30 17.89
CA GLN A 215 -8.16 16.05 17.37
C GLN A 215 -7.63 15.74 15.97
N VAL A 216 -7.45 14.45 15.69
CA VAL A 216 -7.05 13.92 14.39
C VAL A 216 -8.04 12.83 13.99
N ILE A 217 -8.62 12.94 12.80
CA ILE A 217 -9.43 11.87 12.22
C ILE A 217 -8.62 11.19 11.12
N GLU A 218 -8.54 9.87 11.17
CA GLU A 218 -7.91 9.06 10.12
C GLU A 218 -8.95 8.15 9.46
N ILE A 219 -9.01 8.23 8.13
CA ILE A 219 -9.82 7.39 7.27
C ILE A 219 -8.87 6.47 6.52
N TYR A 220 -8.98 5.17 6.70
CA TYR A 220 -8.04 4.21 6.10
C TYR A 220 -8.68 2.86 5.80
N ARG A 221 -7.98 2.04 5.01
CA ARG A 221 -8.33 0.62 4.80
C ARG A 221 -7.57 -0.26 5.78
N THR A 222 -8.28 -1.14 6.46
CA THR A 222 -7.67 -2.17 7.31
C THR A 222 -6.93 -3.21 6.45
N THR A 223 -6.14 -4.06 7.09
CA THR A 223 -5.47 -5.19 6.42
C THR A 223 -6.45 -6.17 5.77
N THR A 224 -7.70 -6.21 6.24
CA THR A 224 -8.80 -7.00 5.65
C THR A 224 -9.62 -6.22 4.62
N ASP A 225 -9.11 -5.07 4.16
CA ASP A 225 -9.72 -4.19 3.15
C ASP A 225 -11.06 -3.55 3.53
N LYS A 226 -11.32 -3.47 4.81
CA LYS A 226 -12.51 -2.76 5.32
C LYS A 226 -12.18 -1.30 5.57
N LEU A 227 -13.11 -0.40 5.21
CA LEU A 227 -13.01 1.00 5.57
C LEU A 227 -13.07 1.13 7.09
N ALA A 228 -12.17 1.93 7.64
CA ALA A 228 -12.13 2.24 9.07
C ALA A 228 -11.95 3.75 9.26
N VAL A 229 -12.57 4.28 10.28
CA VAL A 229 -12.48 5.69 10.67
C VAL A 229 -12.18 5.74 12.16
N LYS A 230 -11.06 6.37 12.52
CA LYS A 230 -10.69 6.57 13.92
C LYS A 230 -10.45 8.05 14.22
N ARG A 231 -10.77 8.45 15.43
CA ARG A 231 -10.42 9.75 16.00
C ARG A 231 -9.36 9.55 17.09
N THR A 232 -8.33 10.37 17.05
CA THR A 232 -7.29 10.41 18.09
C THR A 232 -7.31 11.76 18.76
N GLU A 233 -7.40 11.79 20.09
CA GLU A 233 -7.34 12.97 20.94
C GLU A 233 -6.48 12.65 22.16
N ASP A 234 -5.48 13.46 22.44
CA ASP A 234 -4.53 13.27 23.57
C ASP A 234 -3.96 11.84 23.68
N GLY A 235 -3.71 11.20 22.52
CA GLY A 235 -3.18 9.84 22.44
C GLY A 235 -4.22 8.73 22.65
N THR A 236 -5.49 9.09 22.90
CA THR A 236 -6.59 8.12 22.98
C THR A 236 -7.22 7.93 21.60
N GLU A 237 -7.32 6.67 21.16
CA GLU A 237 -7.96 6.32 19.89
C GLU A 237 -9.39 5.85 20.10
N GLU A 238 -10.31 6.37 19.31
CA GLU A 238 -11.72 6.00 19.27
C GLU A 238 -12.14 5.61 17.87
N ASN A 239 -12.85 4.50 17.73
CA ASN A 239 -13.47 4.12 16.46
C ASN A 239 -14.76 4.92 16.26
N ILE A 240 -14.78 5.80 15.27
CA ILE A 240 -15.93 6.65 14.93
C ILE A 240 -16.57 6.28 13.59
N PHE A 241 -16.44 5.04 13.15
CA PHE A 241 -17.03 4.55 11.90
C PHE A 241 -18.56 4.79 11.84
N SER A 242 -19.23 4.76 12.98
CA SER A 242 -20.69 5.05 13.08
C SER A 242 -21.07 6.49 12.74
N LEU A 243 -20.10 7.41 12.69
CA LEU A 243 -20.29 8.80 12.29
C LEU A 243 -20.02 9.03 10.79
N LEU A 244 -19.70 7.98 10.04
CA LEU A 244 -19.61 8.05 8.60
C LEU A 244 -20.99 8.30 8.00
N ASP A 245 -21.08 9.28 7.09
CA ASP A 245 -22.32 9.57 6.36
C ASP A 245 -22.70 8.35 5.50
N GLU A 246 -23.97 7.97 5.49
CA GLU A 246 -24.50 6.83 4.74
C GLU A 246 -24.31 6.98 3.22
N ASP A 247 -24.28 8.23 2.74
CA ASP A 247 -24.03 8.56 1.33
C ASP A 247 -22.53 8.60 0.97
N SER A 248 -21.63 8.20 1.90
CA SER A 248 -20.20 8.18 1.64
C SER A 248 -19.79 7.04 0.73
N ASP A 249 -18.99 7.37 -0.26
CA ASP A 249 -18.39 6.43 -1.20
C ASP A 249 -17.09 5.84 -0.67
N LEU A 250 -16.72 4.72 -1.26
CA LEU A 250 -15.43 4.09 -1.04
C LEU A 250 -14.39 4.71 -2.00
N LEU A 251 -13.76 5.81 -1.58
CA LEU A 251 -12.82 6.53 -2.44
C LEU A 251 -11.56 5.74 -2.72
N GLU A 252 -11.17 5.73 -4.01
CA GLU A 252 -9.91 5.22 -4.52
C GLU A 252 -9.32 6.23 -5.52
N LEU A 253 -7.99 6.24 -5.63
CA LEU A 253 -7.29 7.04 -6.62
C LEU A 253 -7.13 6.23 -7.90
N ALA A 254 -7.85 6.61 -8.95
CA ALA A 254 -7.69 6.02 -10.28
C ALA A 254 -6.27 6.29 -10.83
N PRO A 255 -5.75 5.47 -11.75
CA PRO A 255 -4.50 5.78 -12.46
C PRO A 255 -4.54 7.17 -13.09
N GLY A 256 -3.45 7.92 -12.98
CA GLY A 256 -3.35 9.29 -13.47
C GLY A 256 -3.87 10.34 -12.49
N ASP A 257 -4.54 11.37 -13.00
CA ASP A 257 -4.95 12.56 -12.24
C ASP A 257 -6.22 12.32 -11.41
N ASN A 258 -6.19 12.73 -10.14
CA ASN A 258 -7.32 12.72 -9.23
C ASN A 258 -7.40 14.07 -8.52
N LEU A 259 -8.45 14.83 -8.76
CA LEU A 259 -8.64 16.13 -8.13
C LEU A 259 -9.40 15.97 -6.80
N LEU A 260 -8.67 15.98 -5.70
CA LEU A 260 -9.26 15.87 -4.37
C LEU A 260 -9.47 17.25 -3.76
N LYS A 261 -10.63 17.43 -3.14
CA LYS A 261 -11.02 18.65 -2.41
C LYS A 261 -11.34 18.30 -0.96
N ALA A 262 -10.84 19.13 -0.03
CA ALA A 262 -11.29 19.12 1.36
C ALA A 262 -12.43 20.14 1.49
N THR A 263 -13.59 19.71 2.03
CA THR A 263 -14.77 20.56 2.24
C THR A 263 -15.41 20.25 3.59
N ALA A 264 -16.29 21.12 4.05
CA ALA A 264 -17.03 20.97 5.31
C ALA A 264 -18.29 21.83 5.27
N ASP A 265 -19.26 21.55 6.15
CA ASP A 265 -20.45 22.39 6.26
C ASP A 265 -20.14 23.75 6.87
N SER A 266 -19.12 23.82 7.75
CA SER A 266 -18.53 25.06 8.22
C SER A 266 -17.07 24.87 8.61
N GLY A 267 -16.27 25.96 8.54
CA GLY A 267 -14.85 25.91 8.88
C GLY A 267 -13.95 25.28 7.81
N GLU A 268 -14.39 25.16 6.55
CA GLU A 268 -13.63 24.51 5.45
C GLU A 268 -12.19 25.04 5.35
N THR A 269 -11.98 26.35 5.51
CA THR A 269 -10.65 26.97 5.44
C THR A 269 -9.73 26.58 6.59
N LEU A 270 -10.27 26.03 7.68
CA LEU A 270 -9.53 25.57 8.85
C LEU A 270 -9.16 24.09 8.75
N LEU A 271 -9.81 23.36 7.84
CA LEU A 271 -9.58 21.93 7.61
C LEU A 271 -8.28 21.71 6.83
N GLN A 272 -7.44 20.82 7.32
CA GLN A 272 -6.25 20.30 6.64
C GLN A 272 -6.44 18.80 6.41
N VAL A 273 -6.20 18.34 5.19
CA VAL A 273 -6.29 16.93 4.85
C VAL A 273 -4.96 16.49 4.26
N THR A 274 -4.31 15.51 4.90
CA THR A 274 -3.14 14.83 4.33
C THR A 274 -3.60 13.51 3.75
N VAL A 275 -3.30 13.28 2.50
CA VAL A 275 -3.58 12.03 1.79
C VAL A 275 -2.28 11.29 1.55
N GLN A 276 -2.26 10.01 1.88
CA GLN A 276 -1.11 9.11 1.66
C GLN A 276 -1.56 7.83 1.01
N PHE A 277 -0.82 7.37 0.02
CA PHE A 277 -1.07 6.11 -0.67
C PHE A 277 0.21 5.48 -1.20
N TYR A 278 0.13 4.19 -1.50
CA TYR A 278 1.21 3.43 -2.13
C TYR A 278 0.76 3.02 -3.53
N PRO A 279 1.44 3.49 -4.61
CA PRO A 279 1.09 3.12 -5.97
C PRO A 279 1.16 1.60 -6.19
N MET A 280 0.17 1.05 -6.90
CA MET A 280 0.18 -0.35 -7.27
C MET A 280 0.84 -0.54 -8.64
N VAL A 281 1.71 -1.56 -8.75
CA VAL A 281 2.35 -1.95 -9.99
C VAL A 281 1.82 -3.29 -10.47
N SER A 282 1.67 -3.45 -11.77
CA SER A 282 1.15 -4.68 -12.39
C SER A 282 2.18 -5.83 -12.40
N GLY A 283 3.45 -5.53 -12.21
CA GLY A 283 4.54 -6.51 -12.19
C GLY A 283 5.82 -5.91 -11.63
N ILE A 284 6.72 -6.79 -11.24
CA ILE A 284 8.05 -6.45 -10.75
C ILE A 284 9.10 -6.91 -11.77
N LEU A 285 10.12 -6.10 -11.94
CA LEU A 285 11.31 -6.48 -12.71
C LEU A 285 12.51 -6.41 -11.78
N PRO A 286 13.34 -7.46 -11.74
CA PRO A 286 14.61 -7.39 -11.04
C PRO A 286 15.48 -6.28 -11.59
N GLU A 287 16.22 -5.62 -10.73
CA GLU A 287 17.16 -4.59 -11.15
C GLU A 287 18.31 -5.24 -11.94
N VAL A 288 18.53 -4.76 -13.16
CA VAL A 288 19.66 -5.21 -14.00
C VAL A 288 20.87 -4.37 -13.64
N ILE A 289 21.87 -4.98 -13.03
CA ILE A 289 23.17 -4.31 -12.80
C ILE A 289 23.89 -4.24 -14.14
N ALA A 290 24.21 -3.02 -14.58
CA ALA A 290 24.98 -2.76 -15.79
C ALA A 290 26.45 -3.15 -15.63
#